data_02bf2c2dde395d751de829d60c15add8
#
_entry.id   02bf2c2dde395d751de829d60c15add8
#
_cell.length_a   1.000
_cell.length_b   1.000
_cell.length_c   1.000
_cell.angle_alpha   90.00
_cell.angle_beta   90.00
_cell.angle_gamma   90.00
#
_symmetry.space_group_name_H-M   'P 1'
#
loop_
_entity.id
_entity.type
_entity.pdbx_description
1 polymer ?
#
loop_
_entity_poly.entity_id
_entity_poly.type
_entity_poly.pdbx_seq_one_letter_code
_entity_poly.pdbx_strand_id
1 'polypeptide(L)'
;IDESTIDINAQLAEANDEQNDEIIKLHQSDFPVLDYHVHLKGGLTKEVAAKQSRKTGINYTIAPNCGIGFPITNDQQVMDYLNEMRSQPFILGMQAEGREWITTFSPETLKEFDYVFTDALTFKDNKGHRTRLWIPEETWIENEEQYMDMIVDRICSVLEEPVDIYVNPCFLPSPMDKRFDEFWTEARMNRFVEALAKSGKALEINELYNIPNKAIIMKAKAAGVKFTFGSNNVSDLSYSIRMMKECGLTAEDMYKPKVKI
;
A
#
# COMPACT_ATOMS: atom_id res chain seq x y z
N ILE A 1 -14.21 12.07 -0.65
CA ILE A 1 -14.64 12.02 -2.08
C ILE A 1 -15.61 10.86 -2.15
N ASP A 2 -16.81 11.11 -2.64
CA ASP A 2 -17.80 10.06 -2.87
C ASP A 2 -17.30 9.19 -4.05
N GLU A 3 -16.77 8.02 -3.73
CA GLU A 3 -16.18 7.09 -4.70
C GLU A 3 -17.21 6.57 -5.72
N SER A 4 -18.52 6.73 -5.43
CA SER A 4 -19.61 6.34 -6.36
C SER A 4 -19.68 7.22 -7.60
N THR A 5 -19.02 8.39 -7.61
CA THR A 5 -19.03 9.35 -8.72
C THR A 5 -17.79 9.31 -9.61
N ILE A 6 -16.79 8.46 -9.28
CA ILE A 6 -15.58 8.34 -10.08
C ILE A 6 -15.88 7.48 -11.31
N ASP A 7 -15.85 8.08 -12.49
CA ASP A 7 -15.87 7.32 -13.74
C ASP A 7 -14.49 6.70 -14.00
N ILE A 8 -14.31 5.51 -13.47
CA ILE A 8 -13.07 4.74 -13.62
C ILE A 8 -12.78 4.47 -15.10
N ASN A 9 -13.78 4.25 -15.93
CA ASN A 9 -13.56 4.06 -17.37
C ASN A 9 -12.99 5.32 -18.04
N ALA A 10 -13.41 6.50 -17.62
CA ALA A 10 -12.84 7.75 -18.11
C ALA A 10 -11.40 7.93 -17.63
N GLN A 11 -11.11 7.69 -16.35
CA GLN A 11 -9.74 7.72 -15.83
C GLN A 11 -8.82 6.72 -16.54
N LEU A 12 -9.33 5.54 -16.87
CA LEU A 12 -8.59 4.50 -17.57
C LEU A 12 -8.38 4.82 -19.06
N ALA A 13 -9.27 5.62 -19.67
CA ALA A 13 -9.13 6.07 -21.06
C ALA A 13 -8.09 7.19 -21.21
N GLU A 14 -7.85 7.95 -20.14
CA GLU A 14 -6.85 9.01 -20.06
C GLU A 14 -5.46 8.53 -19.65
N ALA A 15 -5.26 7.21 -19.47
CA ALA A 15 -3.94 6.64 -19.23
C ALA A 15 -2.99 7.04 -20.37
N ASN A 16 -2.04 7.88 -20.02
CA ASN A 16 -1.19 8.65 -20.90
C ASN A 16 -0.32 7.74 -21.80
N ASP A 17 -0.21 8.07 -23.08
CA ASP A 17 0.65 7.36 -24.05
C ASP A 17 2.12 7.29 -23.59
N GLU A 18 2.63 8.34 -22.91
CA GLU A 18 3.97 8.34 -22.35
C GLU A 18 4.17 7.27 -21.29
N GLN A 19 3.15 7.01 -20.46
CA GLN A 19 3.22 5.97 -19.45
C GLN A 19 3.26 4.58 -20.06
N ASN A 20 2.52 4.33 -21.12
CA ASN A 20 2.56 3.08 -21.85
C ASN A 20 3.96 2.80 -22.41
N ASP A 21 4.63 3.82 -22.96
CA ASP A 21 6.00 3.70 -23.45
C ASP A 21 7.00 3.35 -22.34
N GLU A 22 6.88 3.99 -21.18
CA GLU A 22 7.71 3.71 -20.00
C GLU A 22 7.48 2.29 -19.48
N ILE A 23 6.24 1.83 -19.43
CA ILE A 23 5.90 0.47 -19.01
C ILE A 23 6.44 -0.57 -19.99
N ILE A 24 6.33 -0.31 -21.29
CA ILE A 24 6.93 -1.17 -22.33
C ILE A 24 8.44 -1.29 -22.13
N LYS A 25 9.13 -0.18 -21.89
CA LYS A 25 10.59 -0.18 -21.62
C LYS A 25 10.94 -0.99 -20.37
N LEU A 26 10.13 -0.90 -19.31
CA LEU A 26 10.33 -1.69 -18.10
C LEU A 26 10.20 -3.19 -18.38
N HIS A 27 9.19 -3.61 -19.14
CA HIS A 27 9.02 -4.99 -19.54
C HIS A 27 10.20 -5.49 -20.42
N GLN A 28 10.71 -4.65 -21.32
CA GLN A 28 11.85 -4.96 -22.15
C GLN A 28 13.15 -5.14 -21.34
N SER A 29 13.24 -4.54 -20.17
CA SER A 29 14.37 -4.68 -19.25
C SER A 29 14.14 -5.70 -18.12
N ASP A 30 13.14 -6.56 -18.25
CA ASP A 30 12.76 -7.56 -17.24
C ASP A 30 12.44 -6.97 -15.87
N PHE A 31 11.99 -5.71 -15.83
CA PHE A 31 11.55 -5.07 -14.61
C PHE A 31 10.09 -5.46 -14.31
N PRO A 32 9.79 -6.00 -13.11
CA PRO A 32 8.43 -6.41 -12.77
C PRO A 32 7.53 -5.20 -12.58
N VAL A 33 6.51 -5.05 -13.43
CA VAL A 33 5.53 -3.96 -13.34
C VAL A 33 4.24 -4.51 -12.75
N LEU A 34 4.17 -4.48 -11.42
CA LEU A 34 3.01 -4.91 -10.64
C LEU A 34 2.50 -3.73 -9.82
N ASP A 35 1.17 -3.62 -9.74
CA ASP A 35 0.49 -2.74 -8.80
C ASP A 35 -0.09 -3.59 -7.68
N TYR A 36 0.49 -3.48 -6.48
CA TYR A 36 0.13 -4.28 -5.31
C TYR A 36 -1.03 -3.70 -4.50
N HIS A 37 -1.61 -2.57 -4.90
CA HIS A 37 -2.56 -1.86 -4.08
C HIS A 37 -3.80 -1.44 -4.89
N VAL A 38 -4.60 -2.43 -5.29
CA VAL A 38 -5.82 -2.22 -6.07
C VAL A 38 -7.01 -2.86 -5.35
N HIS A 39 -8.06 -2.07 -5.14
CA HIS A 39 -9.31 -2.50 -4.56
C HIS A 39 -10.42 -2.51 -5.61
N LEU A 40 -11.26 -3.54 -5.60
CA LEU A 40 -12.44 -3.57 -6.45
C LEU A 40 -13.57 -2.75 -5.81
N LYS A 41 -13.65 -1.48 -6.20
CA LYS A 41 -14.65 -0.53 -5.72
C LYS A 41 -14.93 0.53 -6.79
N GLY A 42 -16.00 1.31 -6.62
CA GLY A 42 -16.29 2.45 -7.48
C GLY A 42 -16.47 2.07 -8.96
N GLY A 43 -17.06 0.91 -9.26
CA GLY A 43 -17.23 0.42 -10.64
C GLY A 43 -16.05 -0.34 -11.22
N LEU A 44 -14.91 -0.42 -10.51
CA LEU A 44 -13.81 -1.29 -10.88
C LEU A 44 -14.16 -2.74 -10.51
N THR A 45 -14.75 -3.45 -11.47
CA THR A 45 -15.03 -4.88 -11.36
C THR A 45 -13.78 -5.71 -11.69
N LYS A 46 -13.80 -7.00 -11.35
CA LYS A 46 -12.71 -7.92 -11.74
C LYS A 46 -12.48 -7.98 -13.24
N GLU A 47 -13.55 -7.91 -14.03
CA GLU A 47 -13.47 -7.91 -15.50
C GLU A 47 -12.85 -6.62 -16.03
N VAL A 48 -13.24 -5.47 -15.48
CA VAL A 48 -12.68 -4.16 -15.83
C VAL A 48 -11.20 -4.10 -15.43
N ALA A 49 -10.85 -4.57 -14.23
CA ALA A 49 -9.46 -4.62 -13.77
C ALA A 49 -8.59 -5.52 -14.67
N ALA A 50 -9.08 -6.70 -15.06
CA ALA A 50 -8.37 -7.59 -15.98
C ALA A 50 -8.14 -6.93 -17.36
N LYS A 51 -9.17 -6.27 -17.90
CA LYS A 51 -9.08 -5.53 -19.16
C LYS A 51 -8.06 -4.40 -19.07
N GLN A 52 -8.10 -3.65 -17.97
CA GLN A 52 -7.20 -2.53 -17.72
C GLN A 52 -5.75 -3.00 -17.59
N SER A 53 -5.51 -4.06 -16.84
CA SER A 53 -4.18 -4.66 -16.71
C SER A 53 -3.59 -4.99 -18.07
N ARG A 54 -4.38 -5.59 -18.97
CA ARG A 54 -3.94 -5.89 -20.34
C ARG A 54 -3.67 -4.63 -21.17
N LYS A 55 -4.51 -3.60 -21.02
CA LYS A 55 -4.38 -2.35 -21.78
C LYS A 55 -3.12 -1.57 -21.39
N THR A 56 -2.83 -1.47 -20.10
CA THR A 56 -1.72 -0.67 -19.58
C THR A 56 -0.40 -1.42 -19.52
N GLY A 57 -0.43 -2.75 -19.51
CA GLY A 57 0.74 -3.58 -19.22
C GLY A 57 1.15 -3.59 -17.75
N ILE A 58 0.34 -3.00 -16.87
CA ILE A 58 0.53 -3.07 -15.41
C ILE A 58 -0.18 -4.32 -14.90
N ASN A 59 0.54 -5.23 -14.27
CA ASN A 59 -0.06 -6.41 -13.65
C ASN A 59 -0.73 -6.01 -12.34
N TYR A 60 -2.06 -6.00 -12.33
CA TYR A 60 -2.81 -5.70 -11.11
C TYR A 60 -2.85 -6.91 -10.20
N THR A 61 -2.59 -6.65 -8.92
CA THR A 61 -2.91 -7.56 -7.84
C THR A 61 -4.10 -6.97 -7.09
N ILE A 62 -5.04 -7.80 -6.73
CA ILE A 62 -6.29 -7.34 -6.13
C ILE A 62 -6.31 -7.69 -4.65
N ALA A 63 -6.64 -6.71 -3.81
CA ALA A 63 -6.67 -6.89 -2.37
C ALA A 63 -7.94 -6.30 -1.76
N PRO A 64 -8.73 -7.08 -1.00
CA PRO A 64 -9.84 -6.54 -0.22
C PRO A 64 -9.34 -5.94 1.09
N ASN A 65 -10.11 -4.98 1.63
CA ASN A 65 -9.91 -4.47 2.97
C ASN A 65 -10.55 -5.42 3.99
N CYS A 66 -9.75 -5.93 4.91
CA CYS A 66 -10.15 -6.96 5.87
C CYS A 66 -9.84 -6.54 7.30
N GLY A 67 -10.85 -6.49 8.15
CA GLY A 67 -10.73 -6.10 9.55
C GLY A 67 -12.08 -5.73 10.15
N ILE A 68 -12.10 -5.43 11.43
CA ILE A 68 -13.30 -5.00 12.15
C ILE A 68 -13.72 -3.62 11.61
N GLY A 69 -14.96 -3.54 11.11
CA GLY A 69 -15.49 -2.31 10.49
C GLY A 69 -15.10 -2.11 9.04
N PHE A 70 -14.48 -3.11 8.41
CA PHE A 70 -14.13 -3.13 6.98
C PHE A 70 -14.99 -4.16 6.22
N PRO A 71 -14.96 -4.19 4.88
CA PRO A 71 -15.87 -5.04 4.10
C PRO A 71 -15.79 -6.54 4.42
N ILE A 72 -14.60 -7.05 4.73
CA ILE A 72 -14.39 -8.45 5.10
C ILE A 72 -14.00 -8.54 6.57
N THR A 73 -14.81 -9.27 7.36
CA THR A 73 -14.69 -9.28 8.83
C THR A 73 -14.49 -10.67 9.43
N ASN A 74 -14.49 -11.73 8.62
CA ASN A 74 -14.32 -13.11 9.09
C ASN A 74 -13.77 -14.04 8.01
N ASP A 75 -13.32 -15.22 8.43
CA ASP A 75 -12.72 -16.22 7.54
C ASP A 75 -13.65 -16.68 6.42
N GLN A 76 -14.94 -16.86 6.70
CA GLN A 76 -15.89 -17.30 5.67
C GLN A 76 -16.03 -16.28 4.53
N GLN A 77 -16.09 -15.00 4.88
CA GLN A 77 -16.13 -13.93 3.88
C GLN A 77 -14.83 -13.87 3.05
N VAL A 78 -13.69 -14.16 3.66
CA VAL A 78 -12.42 -14.29 2.91
C VAL A 78 -12.51 -15.42 1.90
N MET A 79 -12.97 -16.60 2.31
CA MET A 79 -13.07 -17.75 1.41
C MET A 79 -14.06 -17.51 0.27
N ASP A 80 -15.20 -16.88 0.55
CA ASP A 80 -16.18 -16.52 -0.48
C ASP A 80 -15.58 -15.55 -1.50
N TYR A 81 -14.84 -14.54 -1.03
CA TYR A 81 -14.13 -13.58 -1.87
C TYR A 81 -13.09 -14.27 -2.77
N LEU A 82 -12.23 -15.11 -2.18
CA LEU A 82 -11.19 -15.81 -2.93
C LEU A 82 -11.79 -16.75 -3.98
N ASN A 83 -12.86 -17.47 -3.65
CA ASN A 83 -13.55 -18.35 -4.60
C ASN A 83 -14.11 -17.58 -5.81
N GLU A 84 -14.67 -16.39 -5.58
CA GLU A 84 -15.10 -15.51 -6.65
C GLU A 84 -13.93 -15.02 -7.51
N MET A 85 -12.83 -14.59 -6.88
CA MET A 85 -11.70 -13.98 -7.56
C MET A 85 -10.85 -15.00 -8.35
N ARG A 86 -10.84 -16.27 -7.97
CA ARG A 86 -10.08 -17.33 -8.65
C ARG A 86 -10.52 -17.60 -10.09
N SER A 87 -11.66 -17.04 -10.53
CA SER A 87 -12.07 -17.07 -11.93
C SER A 87 -11.23 -16.17 -12.85
N GLN A 88 -10.37 -15.31 -12.28
CA GLN A 88 -9.48 -14.40 -12.99
C GLN A 88 -8.03 -14.67 -12.57
N PRO A 89 -7.07 -14.45 -13.49
CA PRO A 89 -5.64 -14.73 -13.23
C PRO A 89 -4.96 -13.62 -12.43
N PHE A 90 -5.54 -13.18 -11.30
CA PHE A 90 -4.93 -12.18 -10.44
C PHE A 90 -4.05 -12.82 -9.36
N ILE A 91 -2.98 -12.13 -9.03
CA ILE A 91 -2.31 -12.30 -7.74
C ILE A 91 -3.24 -11.68 -6.70
N LEU A 92 -3.55 -12.41 -5.64
CA LEU A 92 -4.53 -12.00 -4.63
C LEU A 92 -3.84 -11.65 -3.33
N GLY A 93 -3.93 -10.38 -2.94
CA GLY A 93 -3.45 -9.88 -1.66
C GLY A 93 -4.57 -9.66 -0.66
N MET A 94 -4.19 -9.36 0.57
CA MET A 94 -5.08 -8.94 1.65
C MET A 94 -4.58 -7.63 2.24
N GLN A 95 -5.43 -6.60 2.27
CA GLN A 95 -5.15 -5.44 3.12
C GLN A 95 -5.72 -5.68 4.51
N ALA A 96 -4.83 -5.96 5.45
CA ALA A 96 -5.17 -6.10 6.85
C ALA A 96 -5.37 -4.72 7.49
N GLU A 97 -6.52 -4.52 8.13
CA GLU A 97 -6.96 -3.24 8.66
C GLU A 97 -7.18 -3.29 10.17
N GLY A 98 -6.75 -2.23 10.84
CA GLY A 98 -6.78 -2.18 12.29
C GLY A 98 -5.69 -3.06 12.91
N ARG A 99 -5.67 -3.16 14.26
CA ARG A 99 -4.67 -4.03 14.92
C ARG A 99 -5.27 -5.36 15.34
N GLU A 100 -6.60 -5.45 15.34
CA GLU A 100 -7.34 -6.65 15.72
C GLU A 100 -7.35 -7.74 14.63
N TRP A 101 -6.92 -7.42 13.39
CA TRP A 101 -6.96 -8.36 12.27
C TRP A 101 -6.21 -9.66 12.55
N ILE A 102 -5.13 -9.61 13.34
CA ILE A 102 -4.29 -10.77 13.68
C ILE A 102 -5.11 -11.86 14.39
N THR A 103 -6.06 -11.45 15.23
CA THR A 103 -6.92 -12.37 15.97
C THR A 103 -8.29 -12.57 15.32
N THR A 104 -8.64 -11.72 14.34
CA THR A 104 -9.91 -11.82 13.60
C THR A 104 -9.89 -12.92 12.56
N PHE A 105 -8.74 -13.15 11.94
CA PHE A 105 -8.56 -14.15 10.88
C PHE A 105 -7.63 -15.26 11.33
N SER A 106 -7.96 -16.50 10.93
CA SER A 106 -7.12 -17.66 11.25
C SER A 106 -5.83 -17.66 10.43
N PRO A 107 -4.73 -18.23 10.95
CA PRO A 107 -3.49 -18.40 10.20
C PRO A 107 -3.67 -19.20 8.90
N GLU A 108 -4.59 -20.15 8.89
CA GLU A 108 -4.91 -20.98 7.72
C GLU A 108 -5.53 -20.11 6.62
N THR A 109 -6.47 -19.24 6.97
CA THR A 109 -7.11 -18.31 6.03
C THR A 109 -6.11 -17.31 5.45
N LEU A 110 -5.19 -16.79 6.27
CA LEU A 110 -4.16 -15.85 5.80
C LEU A 110 -3.23 -16.48 4.76
N LYS A 111 -2.96 -17.77 4.86
CA LYS A 111 -2.12 -18.50 3.90
C LYS A 111 -2.74 -18.67 2.52
N GLU A 112 -4.03 -18.45 2.39
CA GLU A 112 -4.74 -18.52 1.10
C GLU A 112 -4.44 -17.32 0.19
N PHE A 113 -3.95 -16.22 0.75
CA PHE A 113 -3.49 -15.06 -0.02
C PHE A 113 -2.05 -15.23 -0.51
N ASP A 114 -1.73 -14.61 -1.64
CA ASP A 114 -0.37 -14.59 -2.18
C ASP A 114 0.53 -13.63 -1.39
N TYR A 115 -0.04 -12.59 -0.80
CA TYR A 115 0.63 -11.67 0.12
C TYR A 115 -0.38 -10.98 1.04
N VAL A 116 0.12 -10.48 2.16
CA VAL A 116 -0.66 -9.66 3.11
C VAL A 116 0.07 -8.34 3.31
N PHE A 117 -0.65 -7.24 3.28
CA PHE A 117 -0.11 -5.93 3.58
C PHE A 117 -0.97 -5.19 4.60
N THR A 118 -0.36 -4.26 5.29
CA THR A 118 -1.04 -3.40 6.25
C THR A 118 -0.35 -2.04 6.32
N ASP A 119 -1.01 -1.12 6.98
CA ASP A 119 -0.49 0.20 7.31
C ASP A 119 -0.65 0.50 8.81
N ALA A 120 -0.14 1.64 9.23
CA ALA A 120 -0.30 2.16 10.59
C ALA A 120 -1.24 3.36 10.61
N LEU A 121 -2.36 3.30 9.86
CA LEU A 121 -3.33 4.38 9.77
C LEU A 121 -4.54 4.19 10.69
N THR A 122 -4.79 2.97 11.15
CA THR A 122 -5.88 2.64 12.08
C THR A 122 -5.32 2.00 13.34
N PHE A 123 -5.46 2.69 14.45
CA PHE A 123 -4.93 2.25 15.75
C PHE A 123 -5.65 2.96 16.90
N LYS A 124 -5.34 2.61 18.13
CA LYS A 124 -5.70 3.40 19.31
C LYS A 124 -4.55 4.35 19.63
N ASP A 125 -4.88 5.63 19.82
CA ASP A 125 -3.91 6.65 20.24
C ASP A 125 -3.48 6.45 21.71
N ASN A 126 -2.59 7.31 22.21
CA ASN A 126 -2.10 7.21 23.59
C ASN A 126 -3.18 7.46 24.66
N LYS A 127 -4.33 8.00 24.28
CA LYS A 127 -5.49 8.23 25.14
C LYS A 127 -6.57 7.15 25.00
N GLY A 128 -6.36 6.16 24.14
CA GLY A 128 -7.28 5.05 23.90
C GLY A 128 -8.36 5.33 22.84
N HIS A 129 -8.30 6.46 22.14
CA HIS A 129 -9.22 6.73 21.03
C HIS A 129 -8.89 5.89 19.83
N ARG A 130 -9.88 5.25 19.22
CA ARG A 130 -9.73 4.63 17.91
C ARG A 130 -9.56 5.72 16.86
N THR A 131 -8.45 5.68 16.16
CA THR A 131 -8.03 6.70 15.20
C THR A 131 -7.88 6.09 13.83
N ARG A 132 -8.48 6.74 12.82
CA ARG A 132 -8.16 6.55 11.42
C ARG A 132 -7.52 7.85 10.92
N LEU A 133 -6.25 7.81 10.60
CA LEU A 133 -5.46 9.02 10.33
C LEU A 133 -5.97 9.86 9.16
N TRP A 134 -6.70 9.26 8.21
CA TRP A 134 -7.28 9.97 7.07
C TRP A 134 -8.61 10.67 7.37
N ILE A 135 -9.13 10.53 8.60
CA ILE A 135 -10.37 11.17 9.06
C ILE A 135 -10.00 12.20 10.13
N PRO A 136 -10.02 13.52 9.79
CA PRO A 136 -9.59 14.56 10.75
C PRO A 136 -10.36 14.54 12.07
N GLU A 137 -11.64 14.19 12.05
CA GLU A 137 -12.50 14.13 13.23
C GLU A 137 -12.13 12.99 14.19
N GLU A 138 -11.35 12.02 13.74
CA GLU A 138 -10.85 10.90 14.55
C GLU A 138 -9.41 11.09 15.01
N THR A 139 -8.79 12.22 14.69
CA THR A 139 -7.44 12.56 15.14
C THR A 139 -7.48 13.58 16.27
N TRP A 140 -6.88 13.23 17.39
CA TRP A 140 -6.91 14.04 18.61
C TRP A 140 -5.54 14.66 18.85
N ILE A 141 -5.19 15.66 18.02
CA ILE A 141 -3.86 16.26 18.00
C ILE A 141 -3.83 17.48 18.92
N GLU A 142 -3.31 17.33 20.13
CA GLU A 142 -3.10 18.43 21.06
C GLU A 142 -1.71 19.04 20.92
N ASN A 143 -0.70 18.19 20.68
CA ASN A 143 0.68 18.58 20.43
C ASN A 143 1.19 17.78 19.25
N GLU A 144 1.52 18.46 18.15
CA GLU A 144 1.90 17.81 16.90
C GLU A 144 3.20 17.01 17.00
N GLU A 145 4.19 17.50 17.73
CA GLU A 145 5.46 16.79 17.91
C GLU A 145 5.28 15.49 18.71
N GLN A 146 4.51 15.52 19.77
CA GLN A 146 4.16 14.32 20.54
C GLN A 146 3.31 13.36 19.72
N TYR A 147 2.38 13.88 18.92
CA TYR A 147 1.57 13.06 18.03
C TYR A 147 2.41 12.39 16.96
N MET A 148 3.39 13.11 16.39
CA MET A 148 4.33 12.53 15.44
C MET A 148 5.18 11.42 16.06
N ASP A 149 5.66 11.60 17.28
CA ASP A 149 6.40 10.54 17.99
C ASP A 149 5.53 9.31 18.21
N MET A 150 4.25 9.50 18.56
CA MET A 150 3.28 8.40 18.65
C MET A 150 3.09 7.70 17.32
N ILE A 151 2.95 8.43 16.22
CA ILE A 151 2.84 7.85 14.87
C ILE A 151 4.03 6.94 14.59
N VAL A 152 5.26 7.41 14.84
CA VAL A 152 6.47 6.60 14.63
C VAL A 152 6.49 5.36 15.52
N ASP A 153 6.09 5.49 16.78
CA ASP A 153 5.96 4.34 17.69
C ASP A 153 4.95 3.32 17.17
N ARG A 154 3.82 3.75 16.65
CA ARG A 154 2.80 2.87 16.05
C ARG A 154 3.32 2.19 14.80
N ILE A 155 4.02 2.90 13.93
CA ILE A 155 4.66 2.33 12.75
C ILE A 155 5.62 1.20 13.16
N CYS A 156 6.51 1.46 14.10
CA CYS A 156 7.47 0.44 14.57
C CYS A 156 6.76 -0.78 15.15
N SER A 157 5.66 -0.59 15.88
CA SER A 157 4.85 -1.69 16.41
C SER A 157 4.18 -2.50 15.28
N VAL A 158 3.60 -1.82 14.29
CA VAL A 158 2.95 -2.46 13.13
C VAL A 158 3.94 -3.26 12.30
N LEU A 159 5.18 -2.82 12.20
CA LEU A 159 6.23 -3.54 11.49
C LEU A 159 6.60 -4.91 12.14
N GLU A 160 6.14 -5.17 13.36
CA GLU A 160 6.27 -6.49 14.00
C GLU A 160 5.13 -7.46 13.64
N GLU A 161 4.05 -6.96 12.99
CA GLU A 161 2.92 -7.80 12.57
C GLU A 161 3.31 -8.71 11.40
N PRO A 162 2.67 -9.90 11.25
CA PRO A 162 3.05 -10.88 10.24
C PRO A 162 2.51 -10.54 8.85
N VAL A 163 2.97 -9.46 8.26
CA VAL A 163 2.65 -9.02 6.90
C VAL A 163 3.88 -9.04 6.00
N ASP A 164 3.67 -9.01 4.70
CA ASP A 164 4.75 -9.03 3.70
C ASP A 164 5.16 -7.61 3.27
N ILE A 165 4.20 -6.69 3.21
CA ILE A 165 4.39 -5.33 2.68
C ILE A 165 3.81 -4.32 3.66
N TYR A 166 4.56 -3.25 3.90
CA TYR A 166 4.10 -2.07 4.64
C TYR A 166 3.67 -0.99 3.65
N VAL A 167 2.40 -0.58 3.72
CA VAL A 167 1.77 0.32 2.74
C VAL A 167 1.37 1.66 3.35
N ASN A 168 0.96 2.62 2.50
CA ASN A 168 0.67 4.00 2.89
C ASN A 168 1.75 4.59 3.81
N PRO A 169 3.04 4.38 3.48
CA PRO A 169 4.11 4.69 4.41
C PRO A 169 4.27 6.19 4.58
N CYS A 170 4.51 6.61 5.80
CA CYS A 170 4.79 8.01 6.13
C CYS A 170 3.57 8.94 6.00
N PHE A 171 2.37 8.41 5.89
CA PHE A 171 1.15 9.20 5.88
C PHE A 171 1.07 10.09 7.12
N LEU A 172 0.68 11.34 6.93
CA LEU A 172 0.45 12.30 8.01
C LEU A 172 -0.99 12.79 7.99
N PRO A 173 -1.65 12.89 9.15
CA PRO A 173 -2.99 13.45 9.25
C PRO A 173 -2.99 14.96 8.98
N SER A 174 -4.13 15.49 8.52
CA SER A 174 -4.33 16.94 8.42
C SER A 174 -4.36 17.58 9.81
N PRO A 175 -3.72 18.73 10.05
CA PRO A 175 -3.01 19.57 9.09
C PRO A 175 -1.50 19.28 8.97
N MET A 176 -0.99 18.25 9.63
CA MET A 176 0.44 17.93 9.63
C MET A 176 0.99 17.55 8.25
N ASP A 177 0.14 17.00 7.38
CA ASP A 177 0.47 16.56 6.02
C ASP A 177 1.10 17.66 5.15
N LYS A 178 0.74 18.93 5.38
CA LYS A 178 1.28 20.08 4.65
C LYS A 178 2.72 20.44 5.05
N ARG A 179 3.21 19.86 6.13
CA ARG A 179 4.54 20.11 6.69
C ARG A 179 5.31 18.80 6.84
N PHE A 180 5.26 17.97 5.82
CA PHE A 180 5.85 16.62 5.81
C PHE A 180 7.31 16.62 6.25
N ASP A 181 8.14 17.48 5.64
CA ASP A 181 9.58 17.52 5.91
C ASP A 181 9.91 18.03 7.31
N GLU A 182 9.02 18.82 7.92
CA GLU A 182 9.16 19.31 9.28
C GLU A 182 8.99 18.16 10.30
N PHE A 183 8.02 17.28 10.07
CA PHE A 183 7.72 16.17 10.96
C PHE A 183 8.55 14.93 10.68
N TRP A 184 8.80 14.60 9.42
CA TRP A 184 9.70 13.52 9.06
C TRP A 184 11.15 13.97 9.08
N THR A 185 11.67 14.21 10.31
CA THR A 185 13.06 14.57 10.56
C THR A 185 14.02 13.44 10.20
N GLU A 186 15.28 13.76 10.04
CA GLU A 186 16.34 12.76 9.79
C GLU A 186 16.32 11.62 10.81
N ALA A 187 16.17 11.96 12.10
CA ALA A 187 16.12 10.97 13.17
C ALA A 187 14.92 10.04 13.05
N ARG A 188 13.74 10.57 12.73
CA ARG A 188 12.52 9.78 12.54
C ARG A 188 12.59 8.90 11.30
N MET A 189 13.12 9.43 10.20
CA MET A 189 13.35 8.63 8.98
C MET A 189 14.31 7.47 9.24
N ASN A 190 15.40 7.72 9.93
CA ASN A 190 16.37 6.68 10.28
C ASN A 190 15.74 5.60 11.17
N ARG A 191 14.98 5.98 12.17
CA ARG A 191 14.27 5.04 13.05
C ARG A 191 13.30 4.18 12.29
N PHE A 192 12.51 4.79 11.40
CA PHE A 192 11.56 4.06 10.55
C PHE A 192 12.27 3.06 9.65
N VAL A 193 13.29 3.49 8.92
CA VAL A 193 14.03 2.63 7.97
C VAL A 193 14.76 1.50 8.70
N GLU A 194 15.33 1.76 9.86
CA GLU A 194 15.97 0.73 10.69
C GLU A 194 14.97 -0.36 11.12
N ALA A 195 13.80 0.05 11.63
CA ALA A 195 12.74 -0.88 12.01
C ALA A 195 12.21 -1.67 10.78
N LEU A 196 12.04 -1.02 9.65
CA LEU A 196 11.60 -1.63 8.41
C LEU A 196 12.61 -2.67 7.91
N ALA A 197 13.88 -2.33 7.85
CA ALA A 197 14.95 -3.23 7.44
C ALA A 197 15.03 -4.47 8.38
N LYS A 198 14.94 -4.25 9.67
CA LYS A 198 14.92 -5.33 10.67
C LYS A 198 13.71 -6.26 10.50
N SER A 199 12.56 -5.71 10.11
CA SER A 199 11.33 -6.48 9.92
C SER A 199 11.36 -7.41 8.69
N GLY A 200 12.23 -7.11 7.71
CA GLY A 200 12.30 -7.83 6.45
C GLY A 200 11.12 -7.57 5.49
N LYS A 201 10.24 -6.62 5.80
CA LYS A 201 9.08 -6.29 4.98
C LYS A 201 9.45 -5.41 3.80
N ALA A 202 8.67 -5.50 2.72
CA ALA A 202 8.76 -4.59 1.59
C ALA A 202 8.09 -3.25 1.90
N LEU A 203 8.54 -2.21 1.22
CA LEU A 203 8.04 -0.85 1.34
C LEU A 203 7.29 -0.44 0.08
N GLU A 204 6.05 -0.02 0.23
CA GLU A 204 5.26 0.54 -0.88
C GLU A 204 5.76 1.94 -1.25
N ILE A 205 5.83 2.20 -2.56
CA ILE A 205 5.84 3.55 -3.13
C ILE A 205 4.41 3.81 -3.59
N ASN A 206 3.74 4.78 -2.96
CA ASN A 206 2.30 4.99 -3.07
C ASN A 206 1.98 6.17 -3.99
N GLU A 207 1.15 5.91 -5.02
CA GLU A 207 0.73 6.93 -5.99
C GLU A 207 -0.29 7.92 -5.43
N LEU A 208 -1.25 7.43 -4.65
CA LEU A 208 -2.36 8.27 -4.19
C LEU A 208 -1.88 9.46 -3.34
N TYR A 209 -0.90 9.20 -2.48
CA TYR A 209 -0.38 10.21 -1.55
C TYR A 209 1.02 10.72 -1.93
N ASN A 210 1.65 10.15 -2.96
CA ASN A 210 3.05 10.44 -3.35
C ASN A 210 4.01 10.29 -2.16
N ILE A 211 3.95 9.16 -1.49
CA ILE A 211 4.77 8.78 -0.33
C ILE A 211 5.38 7.38 -0.52
N PRO A 212 6.53 7.10 0.14
CA PRO A 212 7.36 8.01 0.91
C PRO A 212 8.15 8.97 0.02
N ASN A 213 8.84 9.91 0.63
CA ASN A 213 9.73 10.82 -0.09
C ASN A 213 11.02 10.14 -0.56
N LYS A 214 11.75 10.81 -1.44
CA LYS A 214 13.01 10.32 -2.01
C LYS A 214 14.04 9.96 -0.92
N ALA A 215 14.16 10.76 0.13
CA ALA A 215 15.12 10.52 1.20
C ALA A 215 14.90 9.17 1.90
N ILE A 216 13.65 8.86 2.20
CA ILE A 216 13.28 7.57 2.82
C ILE A 216 13.55 6.41 1.85
N ILE A 217 13.18 6.55 0.57
CA ILE A 217 13.42 5.52 -0.45
C ILE A 217 14.93 5.23 -0.56
N MET A 218 15.76 6.26 -0.61
CA MET A 218 17.22 6.10 -0.69
C MET A 218 17.79 5.40 0.54
N LYS A 219 17.34 5.79 1.74
CA LYS A 219 17.74 5.13 2.99
C LYS A 219 17.30 3.66 3.03
N ALA A 220 16.07 3.37 2.63
CA ALA A 220 15.53 2.02 2.59
C ALA A 220 16.27 1.14 1.58
N LYS A 221 16.59 1.68 0.40
CA LYS A 221 17.41 0.99 -0.60
C LYS A 221 18.79 0.63 -0.04
N ALA A 222 19.46 1.58 0.58
CA ALA A 222 20.77 1.37 1.20
C ALA A 222 20.74 0.30 2.30
N ALA A 223 19.62 0.15 2.99
CA ALA A 223 19.40 -0.85 4.03
C ALA A 223 18.94 -2.22 3.48
N GLY A 224 18.83 -2.39 2.17
CA GLY A 224 18.43 -3.66 1.53
C GLY A 224 16.94 -3.93 1.53
N VAL A 225 16.09 -2.95 1.82
CA VAL A 225 14.63 -3.07 1.76
C VAL A 225 14.19 -3.26 0.31
N LYS A 226 13.22 -4.15 0.07
CA LYS A 226 12.57 -4.32 -1.23
C LYS A 226 11.37 -3.40 -1.36
N PHE A 227 11.01 -3.06 -2.60
CA PHE A 227 9.95 -2.08 -2.88
C PHE A 227 8.79 -2.71 -3.65
N THR A 228 7.61 -2.12 -3.47
CA THR A 228 6.43 -2.38 -4.30
C THR A 228 5.91 -1.07 -4.86
N PHE A 229 5.22 -1.14 -5.99
CA PHE A 229 4.38 -0.03 -6.46
C PHE A 229 2.94 -0.27 -6.00
N GLY A 230 2.28 0.80 -5.56
CA GLY A 230 0.89 0.74 -5.16
C GLY A 230 0.14 1.98 -5.61
N SER A 231 -0.83 1.82 -6.52
CA SER A 231 -1.61 2.94 -7.02
C SER A 231 -2.68 3.41 -6.02
N ASN A 232 -3.16 2.52 -5.17
CA ASN A 232 -4.34 2.76 -4.34
C ASN A 232 -5.51 3.29 -5.18
N ASN A 233 -5.78 2.60 -6.29
CA ASN A 233 -6.83 2.90 -7.27
C ASN A 233 -6.66 4.18 -8.11
N VAL A 234 -5.53 4.88 -8.05
CA VAL A 234 -5.25 5.89 -9.08
C VAL A 234 -4.78 5.23 -10.38
N SER A 235 -5.03 5.90 -11.52
CA SER A 235 -4.92 5.26 -12.83
C SER A 235 -3.51 5.03 -13.35
N ASP A 236 -2.50 5.62 -12.72
CA ASP A 236 -1.13 5.57 -13.22
C ASP A 236 -0.09 5.24 -12.14
N LEU A 237 1.16 5.05 -12.55
CA LEU A 237 2.32 4.83 -11.68
C LEU A 237 3.40 5.90 -11.89
N SER A 238 3.00 7.13 -12.24
CA SER A 238 3.94 8.20 -12.61
C SER A 238 4.90 8.56 -11.48
N TYR A 239 4.40 8.68 -10.26
CA TYR A 239 5.23 8.95 -9.09
C TYR A 239 6.20 7.79 -8.81
N SER A 240 5.70 6.56 -8.82
CA SER A 240 6.49 5.36 -8.58
C SER A 240 7.62 5.21 -9.60
N ILE A 241 7.32 5.40 -10.89
CA ILE A 241 8.32 5.33 -11.96
C ILE A 241 9.34 6.45 -11.82
N ARG A 242 8.91 7.67 -11.49
CA ARG A 242 9.82 8.79 -11.23
C ARG A 242 10.76 8.46 -10.06
N MET A 243 10.24 7.97 -8.95
CA MET A 243 11.05 7.61 -7.78
C MET A 243 11.99 6.44 -8.10
N MET A 244 11.53 5.45 -8.84
CA MET A 244 12.38 4.36 -9.31
C MET A 244 13.60 4.91 -10.07
N LYS A 245 13.38 5.82 -11.02
CA LYS A 245 14.46 6.41 -11.83
C LYS A 245 15.38 7.27 -10.99
N GLU A 246 14.83 8.20 -10.20
CA GLU A 246 15.61 9.13 -9.38
C GLU A 246 16.41 8.44 -8.28
N CYS A 247 15.91 7.34 -7.75
CA CYS A 247 16.58 6.54 -6.71
C CYS A 247 17.41 5.39 -7.28
N GLY A 248 17.40 5.17 -8.59
CA GLY A 248 18.15 4.10 -9.24
C GLY A 248 17.69 2.70 -8.85
N LEU A 249 16.38 2.49 -8.65
CA LEU A 249 15.86 1.17 -8.34
C LEU A 249 15.93 0.26 -9.56
N THR A 250 16.41 -0.96 -9.34
CA THR A 250 16.50 -2.02 -10.35
C THR A 250 15.50 -3.13 -10.05
N ALA A 251 15.38 -4.10 -10.97
CA ALA A 251 14.52 -5.27 -10.75
C ALA A 251 14.86 -6.04 -9.46
N GLU A 252 16.13 -6.03 -9.05
CA GLU A 252 16.59 -6.69 -7.82
C GLU A 252 16.12 -5.97 -6.55
N ASP A 253 15.82 -4.67 -6.63
CA ASP A 253 15.27 -3.90 -5.52
C ASP A 253 13.78 -4.13 -5.31
N MET A 254 13.10 -4.80 -6.26
CA MET A 254 11.67 -4.98 -6.20
C MET A 254 11.28 -6.28 -5.48
N TYR A 255 10.23 -6.18 -4.67
CA TYR A 255 9.59 -7.32 -4.02
C TYR A 255 9.02 -8.28 -5.07
N LYS A 256 9.12 -9.56 -4.80
CA LYS A 256 8.53 -10.61 -5.63
C LYS A 256 7.55 -11.41 -4.79
N PRO A 257 6.27 -11.52 -5.20
CA PRO A 257 5.29 -12.26 -4.44
C PRO A 257 5.61 -13.76 -4.47
N LYS A 258 5.27 -14.43 -3.39
CA LYS A 258 5.29 -15.91 -3.34
C LYS A 258 4.01 -16.41 -4.02
N VAL A 259 4.01 -16.47 -5.34
CA VAL A 259 2.86 -17.00 -6.09
C VAL A 259 2.77 -18.50 -5.80
N LYS A 260 1.60 -18.91 -5.31
CA LYS A 260 1.27 -20.34 -5.20
C LYS A 260 0.89 -20.83 -6.59
N ILE A 261 1.69 -21.71 -7.15
CA ILE A 261 1.39 -22.41 -8.42
C ILE A 261 0.45 -23.58 -8.13
#